data_3ab062941943bcca775f0075176a113e
#
_entry.id   3ab062941943bcca775f0075176a113e
#
_cell.length_a   1.000
_cell.length_b   1.000
_cell.length_c   1.000
_cell.angle_alpha   90.00
_cell.angle_beta   90.00
_cell.angle_gamma   90.00
#
_symmetry.space_group_name_H-M   'P 1'
#
loop_
_entity.id
_entity.type
_entity.pdbx_description
1 polymer ?
#
loop_
_entity_poly.entity_id
_entity_poly.type
_entity_poly.pdbx_seq_one_letter_code
_entity_poly.pdbx_strand_id
1 'polypeptide(L)'
;MTTNDDKGRSTKDPRRDEKGCSAKEGCACFCVLIFIFIIIIVFIYMLILLPVPSPTFTLNDVKLYTFNLSTTLTSNFQITISSKNQDYDTAFHFDRLNVSASYRSQQITLPTMIPMSYLHAPYVTIWSPYLNGTEVPLSPELVVALAQDQTAGTMLINVEVTGRLSWKFCFYSFHCGLKVNCPAYVMFGNNNDSNYVVGSAVKHPFSHEECDIEVGEVKF
;
A
#
# COMPACT_ATOMS: atom_id res chain seq x y z
N MET A 1 24.04 -56.84 93.77
CA MET A 1 22.59 -56.93 93.73
C MET A 1 22.08 -55.80 92.84
N THR A 2 21.60 -56.27 91.72
CA THR A 2 20.63 -55.59 90.86
C THR A 2 21.16 -54.39 90.00
N THR A 3 21.23 -54.64 88.84
CA THR A 3 20.58 -54.82 87.53
C THR A 3 20.71 -53.53 86.73
N ASN A 4 21.38 -53.71 85.66
CA ASN A 4 21.55 -52.78 84.51
C ASN A 4 20.23 -52.69 83.77
N ASP A 5 19.90 -51.46 83.28
CA ASP A 5 19.08 -51.29 82.11
C ASP A 5 19.76 -50.35 81.11
N ASP A 6 20.23 -50.96 80.11
CA ASP A 6 20.82 -50.29 78.93
C ASP A 6 19.68 -49.87 78.00
N LYS A 7 19.56 -48.58 77.73
CA LYS A 7 18.54 -48.01 76.86
C LYS A 7 19.23 -47.44 75.59
N GLY A 8 19.32 -48.32 74.61
CA GLY A 8 19.84 -47.95 73.32
C GLY A 8 19.09 -46.81 72.68
N ARG A 9 19.83 -45.76 72.37
CA ARG A 9 19.38 -44.57 71.67
C ARG A 9 19.49 -44.81 70.19
N SER A 10 18.37 -45.14 69.52
CA SER A 10 18.27 -45.21 68.09
C SER A 10 18.29 -43.79 67.48
N THR A 11 19.37 -43.45 66.83
CA THR A 11 19.47 -42.23 66.00
C THR A 11 18.71 -42.49 64.71
N LYS A 12 17.58 -41.84 64.56
CA LYS A 12 16.76 -41.80 63.37
C LYS A 12 17.38 -40.80 62.39
N ASP A 13 17.99 -41.30 61.36
CA ASP A 13 18.52 -40.54 60.23
C ASP A 13 17.36 -39.91 59.43
N PRO A 14 17.31 -38.62 59.24
CA PRO A 14 16.28 -38.01 58.38
C PRO A 14 16.66 -38.26 56.94
N ARG A 15 16.08 -39.28 56.30
CA ARG A 15 16.14 -39.49 54.86
C ARG A 15 15.58 -38.25 54.21
N ARG A 16 16.45 -37.54 53.55
CA ARG A 16 16.15 -36.49 52.61
C ARG A 16 15.37 -37.13 51.45
N ASP A 17 14.08 -36.90 51.41
CA ASP A 17 13.27 -37.19 50.25
C ASP A 17 13.73 -36.31 49.10
N GLU A 18 14.73 -36.77 48.36
CA GLU A 18 14.96 -36.27 47.00
C GLU A 18 13.76 -36.75 46.18
N LYS A 19 12.79 -35.82 45.96
CA LYS A 19 11.78 -35.96 44.95
C LYS A 19 12.53 -35.95 43.61
N GLY A 20 12.96 -37.14 43.18
CA GLY A 20 13.41 -37.39 41.83
C GLY A 20 12.30 -36.98 40.87
N CYS A 21 12.51 -35.92 40.13
CA CYS A 21 11.62 -35.52 39.06
C CYS A 21 11.46 -36.73 38.14
N SER A 22 10.27 -37.33 38.13
CA SER A 22 10.01 -38.51 37.30
C SER A 22 10.26 -38.14 35.85
N ALA A 23 11.05 -38.92 35.13
CA ALA A 23 11.36 -38.74 33.72
C ALA A 23 10.09 -38.57 32.85
N LYS A 24 8.96 -39.06 33.32
CA LYS A 24 7.64 -38.88 32.69
C LYS A 24 7.09 -37.46 32.85
N GLU A 25 7.32 -36.78 33.99
CA GLU A 25 6.90 -35.40 34.21
C GLU A 25 7.77 -34.42 33.44
N GLY A 26 9.08 -34.67 33.32
CA GLY A 26 9.98 -33.92 32.47
C GLY A 26 9.62 -34.01 30.98
N CYS A 27 9.26 -35.21 30.52
CA CYS A 27 8.85 -35.41 29.13
C CYS A 27 7.49 -34.71 28.82
N ALA A 28 6.53 -34.76 29.74
CA ALA A 28 5.25 -34.07 29.57
C ALA A 28 5.43 -32.55 29.53
N CYS A 29 6.27 -32.01 30.39
CA CYS A 29 6.59 -30.57 30.40
C CYS A 29 7.27 -30.13 29.10
N PHE A 30 8.21 -30.91 28.57
CA PHE A 30 8.87 -30.67 27.31
C PHE A 30 7.90 -30.69 26.12
N CYS A 31 6.98 -31.67 26.07
CA CYS A 31 5.94 -31.71 25.04
C CYS A 31 5.02 -30.50 25.06
N VAL A 32 4.64 -30.00 26.24
CA VAL A 32 3.82 -28.78 26.38
C VAL A 32 4.57 -27.55 25.88
N LEU A 33 5.86 -27.42 26.18
CA LEU A 33 6.68 -26.31 25.68
C LEU A 33 6.81 -26.32 24.16
N ILE A 34 7.02 -27.49 23.55
CA ILE A 34 7.05 -27.64 22.09
C ILE A 34 5.71 -27.25 21.49
N PHE A 35 4.60 -27.68 22.08
CA PHE A 35 3.26 -27.36 21.60
C PHE A 35 2.98 -25.84 21.64
N ILE A 36 3.36 -25.18 22.74
CA ILE A 36 3.25 -23.71 22.87
C ILE A 36 4.12 -23.03 21.81
N PHE A 37 5.35 -23.50 21.61
CA PHE A 37 6.26 -22.95 20.60
C PHE A 37 5.69 -23.07 19.17
N ILE A 38 5.10 -24.21 18.85
CA ILE A 38 4.42 -24.42 17.55
C ILE A 38 3.25 -23.47 17.40
N ILE A 39 2.42 -23.29 18.44
CA ILE A 39 1.30 -22.33 18.41
C ILE A 39 1.80 -20.92 18.15
N ILE A 40 2.88 -20.49 18.81
CA ILE A 40 3.48 -19.18 18.61
C ILE A 40 3.97 -19.02 17.17
N ILE A 41 4.66 -20.02 16.63
CA ILE A 41 5.13 -19.98 15.23
C ILE A 41 3.96 -19.89 14.26
N VAL A 42 2.93 -20.70 14.44
CA VAL A 42 1.72 -20.66 13.58
C VAL A 42 1.03 -19.31 13.69
N PHE A 43 0.95 -18.75 14.90
CA PHE A 43 0.35 -17.44 15.12
C PHE A 43 1.16 -16.32 14.43
N ILE A 44 2.49 -16.34 14.55
CA ILE A 44 3.37 -15.39 13.85
C ILE A 44 3.22 -15.56 12.33
N TYR A 45 3.19 -16.79 11.84
CA TYR A 45 3.02 -17.08 10.42
C TYR A 45 1.67 -16.55 9.90
N MET A 46 0.59 -16.75 10.67
CA MET A 46 -0.72 -16.19 10.34
C MET A 46 -0.71 -14.67 10.32
N LEU A 47 0.01 -14.00 11.25
CA LEU A 47 0.14 -12.53 11.25
C LEU A 47 0.89 -12.01 10.02
N ILE A 48 1.92 -12.75 9.55
CA ILE A 48 2.69 -12.36 8.35
C ILE A 48 1.86 -12.55 7.06
N LEU A 49 0.96 -13.52 7.04
CA LEU A 49 0.09 -13.79 5.89
C LEU A 49 -1.17 -12.91 5.85
N LEU A 50 -1.45 -12.14 6.91
CA LEU A 50 -2.56 -11.18 6.88
C LEU A 50 -2.29 -10.13 5.80
N PRO A 51 -3.19 -9.99 4.81
CA PRO A 51 -3.02 -8.96 3.80
C PRO A 51 -3.04 -7.58 4.45
N VAL A 52 -2.08 -6.74 4.05
CA VAL A 52 -2.09 -5.34 4.48
C VAL A 52 -3.36 -4.69 3.93
N PRO A 53 -4.21 -4.11 4.78
CA PRO A 53 -5.40 -3.45 4.30
C PRO A 53 -4.99 -2.31 3.36
N SER A 54 -5.57 -2.27 2.18
CA SER A 54 -5.28 -1.25 1.17
C SER A 54 -6.58 -0.69 0.60
N PRO A 55 -6.68 0.63 0.42
CA PRO A 55 -7.79 1.23 -0.29
C PRO A 55 -7.66 0.95 -1.78
N THR A 56 -8.78 0.82 -2.49
CA THR A 56 -8.77 0.74 -3.96
C THR A 56 -8.77 2.12 -4.57
N PHE A 57 -8.04 2.29 -5.68
CA PHE A 57 -8.02 3.52 -6.46
C PHE A 57 -8.58 3.26 -7.85
N THR A 58 -9.38 4.20 -8.34
CA THR A 58 -9.99 4.13 -9.66
C THR A 58 -9.80 5.47 -10.35
N LEU A 59 -9.28 5.44 -11.57
CA LEU A 59 -9.23 6.62 -12.43
C LEU A 59 -10.56 6.75 -13.17
N ASN A 60 -11.34 7.77 -12.80
CA ASN A 60 -12.70 7.95 -13.32
C ASN A 60 -12.72 8.70 -14.64
N ASP A 61 -11.89 9.74 -14.77
CA ASP A 61 -11.87 10.59 -15.95
C ASP A 61 -10.50 11.27 -16.13
N VAL A 62 -10.14 11.53 -17.38
CA VAL A 62 -8.98 12.36 -17.76
C VAL A 62 -9.40 13.26 -18.89
N LYS A 63 -9.25 14.57 -18.73
CA LYS A 63 -9.51 15.57 -19.75
C LYS A 63 -8.22 16.29 -20.11
N LEU A 64 -7.93 16.38 -21.37
CA LEU A 64 -6.80 17.13 -21.90
C LEU A 64 -7.30 18.48 -22.40
N TYR A 65 -6.84 19.57 -21.79
CA TYR A 65 -7.23 20.93 -22.18
C TYR A 65 -6.24 21.58 -23.11
N THR A 66 -4.96 21.36 -22.89
CA THR A 66 -3.89 21.95 -23.69
C THR A 66 -2.82 20.90 -23.97
N PHE A 67 -2.38 20.85 -25.21
CA PHE A 67 -1.27 20.01 -25.62
C PHE A 67 -0.52 20.71 -26.75
N ASN A 68 0.67 21.22 -26.43
CA ASN A 68 1.54 21.89 -27.39
C ASN A 68 2.91 21.22 -27.35
N LEU A 69 3.23 20.52 -28.42
CA LEU A 69 4.47 19.79 -28.62
C LEU A 69 5.39 20.56 -29.58
N SER A 70 6.57 20.90 -29.09
CA SER A 70 7.67 21.46 -29.86
C SER A 70 8.96 20.71 -29.49
N THR A 71 10.02 21.38 -29.14
CA THR A 71 11.20 20.79 -28.49
C THR A 71 10.92 20.51 -27.01
N THR A 72 9.91 21.13 -26.45
CA THR A 72 9.38 20.96 -25.11
C THR A 72 7.89 20.66 -25.19
N LEU A 73 7.33 20.09 -24.13
CA LEU A 73 5.91 19.80 -24.02
C LEU A 73 5.25 20.77 -23.04
N THR A 74 4.21 21.46 -23.51
CA THR A 74 3.27 22.16 -22.62
C THR A 74 1.94 21.44 -22.65
N SER A 75 1.48 21.00 -21.49
CA SER A 75 0.26 20.19 -21.35
C SER A 75 -0.53 20.58 -20.12
N ASN A 76 -1.84 20.47 -20.20
CA ASN A 76 -2.75 20.68 -19.06
C ASN A 76 -3.79 19.57 -19.09
N PHE A 77 -3.82 18.79 -18.00
CA PHE A 77 -4.79 17.74 -17.79
C PHE A 77 -5.65 18.04 -16.56
N GLN A 78 -6.91 17.69 -16.63
CA GLN A 78 -7.74 17.52 -15.44
C GLN A 78 -8.00 16.03 -15.28
N ILE A 79 -7.64 15.47 -14.15
CA ILE A 79 -7.92 14.09 -13.84
C ILE A 79 -8.96 14.00 -12.74
N THR A 80 -9.75 12.95 -12.77
CA THR A 80 -10.68 12.61 -11.68
C THR A 80 -10.34 11.22 -11.21
N ILE A 81 -9.84 11.14 -9.98
CA ILE A 81 -9.47 9.88 -9.33
C ILE A 81 -10.29 9.69 -8.06
N SER A 82 -10.73 8.49 -7.81
CA SER A 82 -11.44 8.13 -6.58
C SER A 82 -10.72 7.04 -5.83
N SER A 83 -10.86 7.08 -4.51
CA SER A 83 -10.41 6.01 -3.63
C SER A 83 -11.56 5.52 -2.78
N LYS A 84 -11.69 4.20 -2.67
CA LYS A 84 -12.72 3.52 -1.91
C LYS A 84 -12.08 2.63 -0.85
N ASN A 85 -12.61 2.70 0.36
CA ASN A 85 -12.28 1.76 1.42
C ASN A 85 -13.30 0.62 1.42
N GLN A 86 -12.81 -0.60 1.29
CA GLN A 86 -13.63 -1.81 1.36
C GLN A 86 -13.60 -2.47 2.75
N ASP A 87 -12.66 -2.04 3.61
CA ASP A 87 -12.49 -2.57 4.96
C ASP A 87 -13.24 -1.71 5.97
N TYR A 88 -14.28 -2.28 6.60
CA TYR A 88 -15.13 -1.59 7.57
C TYR A 88 -14.45 -1.36 8.91
N ASP A 89 -13.41 -2.11 9.22
CA ASP A 89 -12.73 -2.06 10.50
C ASP A 89 -11.54 -1.08 10.51
N THR A 90 -11.13 -0.63 9.32
CA THR A 90 -9.96 0.23 9.14
C THR A 90 -10.34 1.57 8.54
N ALA A 91 -9.85 2.65 9.13
CA ALA A 91 -9.93 3.99 8.55
C ALA A 91 -8.56 4.41 8.03
N PHE A 92 -8.50 4.81 6.75
CA PHE A 92 -7.28 5.30 6.13
C PHE A 92 -7.17 6.82 6.22
N HIS A 93 -5.97 7.28 6.45
CA HIS A 93 -5.60 8.68 6.38
C HIS A 93 -4.54 8.86 5.31
N PHE A 94 -4.86 9.70 4.32
CA PHE A 94 -3.93 10.08 3.26
C PHE A 94 -3.23 11.38 3.64
N ASP A 95 -1.89 11.34 3.67
CA ASP A 95 -1.05 12.49 3.93
C ASP A 95 -0.13 12.73 2.73
N ARG A 96 -0.07 14.00 2.27
CA ARG A 96 0.84 14.45 1.21
C ARG A 96 0.77 13.63 -0.06
N LEU A 97 -0.43 13.44 -0.59
CA LEU A 97 -0.58 12.84 -1.90
C LEU A 97 -0.18 13.83 -2.99
N ASN A 98 0.74 13.42 -3.85
CA ASN A 98 1.13 14.12 -5.05
C ASN A 98 0.65 13.33 -6.26
N VAL A 99 0.08 14.02 -7.22
CA VAL A 99 -0.39 13.44 -8.47
C VAL A 99 0.38 14.05 -9.63
N SER A 100 0.86 13.21 -10.53
CA SER A 100 1.56 13.61 -11.75
C SER A 100 1.17 12.71 -12.90
N ALA A 101 1.41 13.16 -14.12
CA ALA A 101 1.27 12.33 -15.32
C ALA A 101 2.65 12.07 -15.92
N SER A 102 2.84 10.85 -16.41
CA SER A 102 4.04 10.42 -17.13
C SER A 102 3.68 9.78 -18.47
N TYR A 103 4.59 9.91 -19.43
CA TYR A 103 4.52 9.28 -20.73
C TYR A 103 5.79 8.45 -20.95
N ARG A 104 5.63 7.14 -21.22
CA ARG A 104 6.75 6.20 -21.37
C ARG A 104 7.80 6.34 -20.27
N SER A 105 7.36 6.42 -19.02
CA SER A 105 8.19 6.57 -17.81
C SER A 105 8.88 7.94 -17.64
N GLN A 106 8.65 8.91 -18.54
CA GLN A 106 9.09 10.27 -18.33
C GLN A 106 7.92 11.12 -17.83
N GLN A 107 8.12 11.81 -16.72
CA GLN A 107 7.13 12.72 -16.16
C GLN A 107 6.91 13.91 -17.10
N ILE A 108 5.64 14.19 -17.44
CA ILE A 108 5.23 15.24 -18.36
C ILE A 108 4.46 16.38 -17.70
N THR A 109 4.13 16.24 -16.43
CA THR A 109 3.49 17.31 -15.63
C THR A 109 4.22 17.51 -14.32
N LEU A 110 4.08 18.68 -13.72
CA LEU A 110 4.55 18.91 -12.36
C LEU A 110 3.69 18.14 -11.36
N PRO A 111 4.28 17.63 -10.25
CA PRO A 111 3.51 17.00 -9.20
C PRO A 111 2.56 18.02 -8.56
N THR A 112 1.27 17.71 -8.55
CA THR A 112 0.24 18.51 -7.92
C THR A 112 -0.17 17.87 -6.62
N MET A 113 -0.08 18.63 -5.52
CA MET A 113 -0.49 18.15 -4.20
C MET A 113 -2.01 18.18 -4.09
N ILE A 114 -2.59 17.08 -3.66
CA ILE A 114 -4.01 17.00 -3.33
C ILE A 114 -4.22 17.05 -1.82
N PRO A 115 -5.36 17.60 -1.35
CA PRO A 115 -5.60 17.79 0.07
C PRO A 115 -5.63 16.47 0.83
N MET A 116 -5.15 16.54 2.07
CA MET A 116 -5.27 15.45 3.03
C MET A 116 -6.73 15.02 3.18
N SER A 117 -6.97 13.74 3.28
CA SER A 117 -8.31 13.20 3.46
C SER A 117 -8.33 11.94 4.32
N TYR A 118 -9.47 11.75 4.96
CA TYR A 118 -9.78 10.54 5.70
C TYR A 118 -10.76 9.69 4.91
N LEU A 119 -10.48 8.42 4.83
CA LEU A 119 -11.29 7.46 4.12
C LEU A 119 -11.80 6.39 5.08
N HIS A 120 -13.05 6.54 5.50
CA HIS A 120 -13.78 5.54 6.28
C HIS A 120 -14.64 4.68 5.35
N ALA A 121 -14.83 3.43 5.67
CA ALA A 121 -15.80 2.62 4.96
C ALA A 121 -17.25 3.02 5.34
N PRO A 122 -18.18 2.98 4.40
CA PRO A 122 -18.08 2.60 2.99
C PRO A 122 -17.84 3.81 2.05
N TYR A 123 -17.26 4.88 2.54
CA TYR A 123 -17.16 6.14 1.80
C TYR A 123 -16.14 6.06 0.66
N VAL A 124 -16.40 6.91 -0.34
CA VAL A 124 -15.52 7.14 -1.49
C VAL A 124 -15.04 8.59 -1.42
N THR A 125 -13.75 8.77 -1.54
CA THR A 125 -13.18 10.12 -1.68
C THR A 125 -12.81 10.35 -3.14
N ILE A 126 -13.17 11.52 -3.67
CA ILE A 126 -12.92 11.89 -5.07
C ILE A 126 -12.09 13.16 -5.10
N TRP A 127 -11.06 13.16 -5.95
CA TRP A 127 -10.23 14.33 -6.22
C TRP A 127 -10.21 14.62 -7.71
N SER A 128 -10.19 15.90 -8.09
CA SER A 128 -10.16 16.34 -9.49
C SER A 128 -9.11 17.44 -9.70
N PRO A 129 -7.81 17.12 -9.47
CA PRO A 129 -6.75 18.12 -9.66
C PRO A 129 -6.48 18.41 -11.14
N TYR A 130 -5.92 19.64 -11.37
CA TYR A 130 -5.31 19.99 -12.62
C TYR A 130 -3.82 19.70 -12.58
N LEU A 131 -3.32 19.02 -13.60
CA LEU A 131 -1.91 18.70 -13.78
C LEU A 131 -1.35 19.54 -14.91
N ASN A 132 -0.39 20.40 -14.57
CA ASN A 132 0.22 21.31 -15.53
C ASN A 132 1.67 20.88 -15.81
N GLY A 133 2.01 20.81 -17.07
CA GLY A 133 3.37 20.73 -17.57
C GLY A 133 3.64 21.95 -18.44
N THR A 134 4.59 22.79 -18.05
CA THR A 134 4.99 23.98 -18.83
C THR A 134 6.42 23.79 -19.29
N GLU A 135 6.63 23.82 -20.61
CA GLU A 135 7.94 23.69 -21.24
C GLU A 135 8.78 22.52 -20.72
N VAL A 136 8.12 21.37 -20.49
CA VAL A 136 8.79 20.17 -20.01
C VAL A 136 9.75 19.66 -21.08
N PRO A 137 11.08 19.56 -20.79
CA PRO A 137 12.04 19.08 -21.75
C PRO A 137 11.82 17.57 -22.00
N LEU A 138 11.79 17.19 -23.27
CA LEU A 138 11.64 15.81 -23.68
C LEU A 138 12.88 15.35 -24.45
N SER A 139 13.17 14.05 -24.36
CA SER A 139 14.17 13.47 -25.25
C SER A 139 13.68 13.51 -26.72
N PRO A 140 14.57 13.64 -27.70
CA PRO A 140 14.17 13.68 -29.10
C PRO A 140 13.33 12.47 -29.52
N GLU A 141 13.60 11.29 -28.96
CA GLU A 141 12.85 10.07 -29.20
C GLU A 141 11.40 10.17 -28.71
N LEU A 142 11.19 10.78 -27.54
CA LEU A 142 9.86 10.98 -26.99
C LEU A 142 9.07 12.05 -27.75
N VAL A 143 9.73 13.09 -28.26
CA VAL A 143 9.09 14.08 -29.14
C VAL A 143 8.54 13.41 -30.39
N VAL A 144 9.34 12.55 -31.05
CA VAL A 144 8.90 11.79 -32.23
C VAL A 144 7.75 10.85 -31.88
N ALA A 145 7.86 10.13 -30.78
CA ALA A 145 6.81 9.20 -30.33
C ALA A 145 5.49 9.91 -30.02
N LEU A 146 5.54 11.04 -29.30
CA LEU A 146 4.35 11.84 -28.99
C LEU A 146 3.71 12.46 -30.25
N ALA A 147 4.52 12.91 -31.21
CA ALA A 147 4.02 13.41 -32.50
C ALA A 147 3.31 12.29 -33.30
N GLN A 148 3.83 11.06 -33.26
CA GLN A 148 3.17 9.90 -33.86
C GLN A 148 1.84 9.58 -33.16
N ASP A 149 1.82 9.53 -31.82
CA ASP A 149 0.62 9.26 -31.05
C ASP A 149 -0.43 10.38 -31.26
N GLN A 150 -0.01 11.63 -31.36
CA GLN A 150 -0.89 12.76 -31.70
C GLN A 150 -1.51 12.60 -33.09
N THR A 151 -0.72 12.15 -34.06
CA THR A 151 -1.20 11.88 -35.41
C THR A 151 -2.14 10.66 -35.43
N ALA A 152 -1.87 9.65 -34.62
CA ALA A 152 -2.73 8.48 -34.43
C ALA A 152 -4.06 8.82 -33.70
N GLY A 153 -4.12 10.00 -33.09
CA GLY A 153 -5.31 10.48 -32.37
C GLY A 153 -5.44 9.95 -30.93
N THR A 154 -4.50 9.15 -30.44
CA THR A 154 -4.53 8.58 -29.09
C THR A 154 -3.14 8.48 -28.50
N MET A 155 -3.00 8.75 -27.20
CA MET A 155 -1.77 8.49 -26.44
C MET A 155 -2.07 7.77 -25.13
N LEU A 156 -1.13 6.92 -24.70
CA LEU A 156 -1.18 6.27 -23.39
C LEU A 156 -0.35 7.07 -22.41
N ILE A 157 -0.98 7.56 -21.35
CA ILE A 157 -0.31 8.18 -20.19
C ILE A 157 -0.48 7.32 -18.97
N ASN A 158 0.44 7.46 -18.01
CA ASN A 158 0.28 6.92 -16.66
C ASN A 158 0.06 8.06 -15.68
N VAL A 159 -1.05 8.00 -14.95
CA VAL A 159 -1.32 8.88 -13.83
C VAL A 159 -0.74 8.24 -12.58
N GLU A 160 0.24 8.89 -11.98
CA GLU A 160 0.94 8.39 -10.80
C GLU A 160 0.49 9.19 -9.57
N VAL A 161 0.07 8.48 -8.52
CA VAL A 161 -0.22 9.07 -7.22
C VAL A 161 0.82 8.55 -6.24
N THR A 162 1.56 9.44 -5.62
CA THR A 162 2.58 9.11 -4.62
C THR A 162 2.32 9.84 -3.32
N GLY A 163 2.54 9.19 -2.20
CA GLY A 163 2.35 9.85 -0.93
C GLY A 163 2.49 8.92 0.27
N ARG A 164 1.78 9.24 1.32
CA ARG A 164 1.78 8.47 2.56
C ARG A 164 0.36 8.05 2.92
N LEU A 165 0.25 6.80 3.29
CA LEU A 165 -0.94 6.18 3.83
C LEU A 165 -0.69 5.84 5.29
N SER A 166 -1.64 6.16 6.15
CA SER A 166 -1.62 5.71 7.53
C SER A 166 -2.98 5.14 7.93
N TRP A 167 -2.96 4.15 8.82
CA TRP A 167 -4.16 3.59 9.42
C TRP A 167 -3.90 3.20 10.87
N LYS A 168 -4.96 3.03 11.61
CA LYS A 168 -4.91 2.60 13.00
C LYS A 168 -5.51 1.22 13.14
N PHE A 169 -4.81 0.36 13.86
CA PHE A 169 -5.32 -0.93 14.27
C PHE A 169 -5.13 -1.07 15.78
N CYS A 170 -6.24 -1.16 16.52
CA CYS A 170 -6.24 -1.10 17.98
C CYS A 170 -5.55 0.16 18.51
N PHE A 171 -4.39 0.00 19.18
CA PHE A 171 -3.62 1.10 19.76
C PHE A 171 -2.41 1.51 18.92
N TYR A 172 -2.15 0.82 17.80
CA TYR A 172 -1.00 1.04 16.95
C TYR A 172 -1.37 1.86 15.71
N SER A 173 -0.49 2.79 15.34
CA SER A 173 -0.60 3.56 14.11
C SER A 173 0.45 3.05 13.14
N PHE A 174 0.01 2.68 11.97
CA PHE A 174 0.86 2.19 10.88
C PHE A 174 1.00 3.26 9.82
N HIS A 175 2.20 3.39 9.27
CA HIS A 175 2.52 4.34 8.21
C HIS A 175 3.25 3.62 7.09
N CYS A 176 2.86 3.87 5.85
CA CYS A 176 3.55 3.33 4.70
C CYS A 176 3.63 4.34 3.55
N GLY A 177 4.55 4.12 2.64
CA GLY A 177 4.56 4.79 1.35
C GLY A 177 3.42 4.25 0.48
N LEU A 178 2.76 5.12 -0.25
CA LEU A 178 1.73 4.77 -1.22
C LEU A 178 2.23 5.19 -2.61
N LYS A 179 2.18 4.27 -3.56
CA LYS A 179 2.37 4.54 -4.98
C LYS A 179 1.26 3.86 -5.75
N VAL A 180 0.54 4.64 -6.53
CA VAL A 180 -0.57 4.17 -7.37
C VAL A 180 -0.26 4.53 -8.81
N ASN A 181 -0.44 3.60 -9.72
CA ASN A 181 -0.24 3.78 -11.14
C ASN A 181 -1.51 3.46 -11.90
N CYS A 182 -2.03 4.45 -12.62
CA CYS A 182 -3.28 4.34 -13.37
C CYS A 182 -3.00 4.63 -14.84
N PRO A 183 -2.92 3.61 -15.70
CA PRO A 183 -2.79 3.83 -17.14
C PRO A 183 -4.08 4.37 -17.74
N ALA A 184 -3.97 5.36 -18.63
CA ALA A 184 -5.09 5.98 -19.31
C ALA A 184 -4.79 6.27 -20.78
N TYR A 185 -5.72 5.91 -21.65
CA TYR A 185 -5.69 6.32 -23.06
C TYR A 185 -6.40 7.66 -23.20
N VAL A 186 -5.67 8.65 -23.67
CA VAL A 186 -6.19 9.99 -23.95
C VAL A 186 -6.39 10.13 -25.46
N MET A 187 -7.62 10.44 -25.88
CA MET A 187 -7.90 10.72 -27.28
C MET A 187 -7.74 12.21 -27.56
N PHE A 188 -7.08 12.56 -28.65
CA PHE A 188 -7.04 13.92 -29.14
C PHE A 188 -8.34 14.26 -29.86
N GLY A 189 -9.01 15.35 -29.46
CA GLY A 189 -10.23 15.82 -30.10
C GLY A 189 -9.93 16.35 -31.50
N ASN A 190 -10.77 15.98 -32.45
CA ASN A 190 -10.70 16.47 -33.84
C ASN A 190 -11.54 17.75 -33.96
N ASN A 191 -11.12 18.81 -33.29
CA ASN A 191 -11.78 20.12 -33.44
C ASN A 191 -10.97 21.01 -34.38
N ASN A 192 -11.59 21.36 -35.52
CA ASN A 192 -11.08 22.33 -36.48
C ASN A 192 -10.94 23.77 -35.93
N ASP A 193 -11.29 23.99 -34.67
CA ASP A 193 -11.08 25.28 -33.96
C ASP A 193 -9.82 25.20 -33.12
N SER A 194 -8.85 25.99 -33.57
CA SER A 194 -7.57 26.24 -32.93
C SER A 194 -7.71 26.55 -31.44
N ASN A 195 -7.06 25.77 -30.60
CA ASN A 195 -6.68 25.97 -29.19
C ASN A 195 -7.38 25.16 -28.12
N TYR A 196 -8.32 24.28 -28.38
CA TYR A 196 -8.86 23.37 -27.35
C TYR A 196 -8.78 21.92 -27.82
N VAL A 197 -7.78 21.20 -27.33
CA VAL A 197 -7.73 19.76 -27.46
C VAL A 197 -8.52 19.17 -26.32
N VAL A 198 -9.80 18.93 -26.51
CA VAL A 198 -10.61 18.22 -25.53
C VAL A 198 -10.47 16.73 -25.80
N GLY A 199 -9.53 16.12 -25.13
CA GLY A 199 -9.42 14.67 -25.10
C GLY A 199 -10.21 14.11 -23.92
N SER A 200 -11.01 13.08 -24.15
CA SER A 200 -11.62 12.28 -23.09
C SER A 200 -10.88 10.96 -22.99
N ALA A 201 -10.53 10.53 -21.80
CA ALA A 201 -9.95 9.21 -21.64
C ALA A 201 -10.99 8.15 -21.97
N VAL A 202 -10.64 7.25 -22.89
CA VAL A 202 -11.37 6.00 -23.05
C VAL A 202 -10.78 5.02 -22.06
N LYS A 203 -11.59 4.55 -21.12
CA LYS A 203 -11.24 3.43 -20.27
C LYS A 203 -10.80 2.27 -21.16
N HIS A 204 -9.67 1.67 -20.84
CA HIS A 204 -9.22 0.48 -21.56
C HIS A 204 -10.27 -0.62 -21.41
N PRO A 205 -10.84 -1.18 -22.50
CA PRO A 205 -11.93 -2.13 -22.42
C PRO A 205 -11.57 -3.45 -21.72
N PHE A 206 -10.30 -3.68 -21.43
CA PHE A 206 -9.76 -4.92 -20.83
C PHE A 206 -8.99 -4.68 -19.51
N SER A 207 -8.85 -3.44 -19.03
CA SER A 207 -8.27 -3.21 -17.70
C SER A 207 -9.38 -3.23 -16.66
N HIS A 208 -9.14 -3.95 -15.57
CA HIS A 208 -9.91 -3.79 -14.35
C HIS A 208 -9.97 -2.30 -14.03
N GLU A 209 -11.12 -1.82 -13.55
CA GLU A 209 -11.35 -0.40 -13.23
C GLU A 209 -10.41 0.13 -12.14
N GLU A 210 -9.59 -0.73 -11.57
CA GLU A 210 -8.71 -0.46 -10.46
C GLU A 210 -7.28 -0.19 -10.94
N CYS A 211 -6.64 0.81 -10.31
CA CYS A 211 -5.24 1.14 -10.55
C CYS A 211 -4.32 0.15 -9.82
N ASP A 212 -3.12 -0.02 -10.32
CA ASP A 212 -2.08 -0.79 -9.62
C ASP A 212 -1.59 -0.03 -8.39
N ILE A 213 -1.57 -0.70 -7.24
CA ILE A 213 -1.22 -0.11 -5.96
C ILE A 213 0.02 -0.81 -5.40
N GLU A 214 1.07 -0.05 -5.17
CA GLU A 214 2.25 -0.50 -4.45
C GLU A 214 2.26 0.16 -3.06
N VAL A 215 2.18 -0.67 -2.02
CA VAL A 215 2.32 -0.23 -0.64
C VAL A 215 3.75 -0.50 -0.21
N GLY A 216 4.47 0.56 0.16
CA GLY A 216 5.85 0.46 0.62
C GLY A 216 5.97 -0.17 2.01
N GLU A 217 7.22 -0.23 2.53
CA GLU A 217 7.47 -0.77 3.87
C GLU A 217 6.62 -0.09 4.94
N VAL A 218 5.96 -0.91 5.76
CA VAL A 218 5.15 -0.44 6.88
C VAL A 218 6.08 -0.04 8.03
N LYS A 219 5.92 1.19 8.54
CA LYS A 219 6.62 1.70 9.72
C LYS A 219 5.63 1.84 10.88
N PHE A 220 6.09 1.46 12.06
CA PHE A 220 5.34 1.50 13.32
C PHE A 220 5.57 2.82 14.06
#